data_acd71bcbe6c81ca56f2831e35bc29cb7
#
_entry.id   acd71bcbe6c81ca56f2831e35bc29cb7
#
_cell.length_a   1.000
_cell.length_b   1.000
_cell.length_c   1.000
_cell.angle_alpha   90.00
_cell.angle_beta   90.00
_cell.angle_gamma   90.00
#
_symmetry.space_group_name_H-M   'P 1'
#
loop_
_entity.id
_entity.type
_entity.pdbx_description
1 polymer ?
#
loop_
_entity_poly.entity_id
_entity_poly.type
_entity_poly.pdbx_seq_one_letter_code
_entity_poly.pdbx_strand_id
1 'polypeptide(L)'
;MVTRKDSNLARLKRHKRVRAKISGTAERPRLCVYRSNANISAQIIDDVAGVTLVSASTLEKAFEGIGSNKAAARIVGKTIAERAAAKGITEVVFDRGGYLYHGRVSELAEGAREGGLKF
;
A
#
# COMPACT_ATOMS: atom_id res chain seq x y z
N MET A 1 24.40 -11.14 -14.15
CA MET A 1 23.40 -11.77 -13.27
C MET A 1 22.89 -10.76 -12.24
N VAL A 2 21.59 -10.63 -12.15
CA VAL A 2 20.98 -9.65 -11.24
C VAL A 2 20.88 -10.27 -9.83
N THR A 3 21.47 -9.61 -8.85
CA THR A 3 21.38 -10.01 -7.43
C THR A 3 20.12 -9.40 -6.79
N ARG A 4 19.76 -9.88 -5.59
CA ARG A 4 18.66 -9.28 -4.82
C ARG A 4 18.90 -7.79 -4.53
N LYS A 5 20.15 -7.42 -4.27
CA LYS A 5 20.55 -6.04 -4.03
C LYS A 5 20.28 -5.17 -5.25
N ASP A 6 20.63 -5.65 -6.44
CA ASP A 6 20.39 -4.94 -7.70
C ASP A 6 18.89 -4.82 -7.98
N SER A 7 18.10 -5.86 -7.72
CA SER A 7 16.64 -5.83 -7.87
C SER A 7 16.00 -4.80 -6.94
N ASN A 8 16.47 -4.70 -5.69
CA ASN A 8 15.97 -3.72 -4.74
C ASN A 8 16.34 -2.29 -5.16
N LEU A 9 17.56 -2.07 -5.67
CA LEU A 9 17.97 -0.77 -6.18
C LEU A 9 17.11 -0.35 -7.37
N ALA A 10 16.81 -1.26 -8.28
CA ALA A 10 15.91 -0.98 -9.41
C ALA A 10 14.52 -0.60 -8.95
N ARG A 11 13.95 -1.30 -7.95
CA ARG A 11 12.66 -0.94 -7.35
C ARG A 11 12.68 0.45 -6.74
N LEU A 12 13.73 0.80 -6.01
CA LEU A 12 13.86 2.12 -5.39
C LEU A 12 13.92 3.23 -6.43
N LYS A 13 14.57 3.00 -7.57
CA LYS A 13 14.57 3.96 -8.69
C LYS A 13 13.18 4.15 -9.27
N ARG A 14 12.41 3.07 -9.45
CA ARG A 14 11.03 3.15 -9.94
C ARG A 14 10.14 3.90 -8.94
N HIS A 15 10.29 3.63 -7.65
CA HIS A 15 9.55 4.32 -6.60
C HIS A 15 9.85 5.82 -6.60
N LYS A 16 11.11 6.19 -6.75
CA LYS A 16 11.52 7.59 -6.84
C LYS A 16 10.84 8.30 -8.02
N ARG A 17 10.73 7.65 -9.19
CA ARG A 17 10.03 8.22 -10.36
C ARG A 17 8.55 8.44 -10.07
N VAL A 18 7.89 7.47 -9.43
CA VAL A 18 6.48 7.58 -9.06
C VAL A 18 6.28 8.72 -8.06
N ARG A 19 7.13 8.81 -7.04
CA ARG A 19 7.09 9.86 -6.02
C ARG A 19 7.35 11.26 -6.58
N ALA A 20 8.06 11.38 -7.68
CA ALA A 20 8.23 12.66 -8.35
C ALA A 20 6.92 13.19 -8.97
N LYS A 21 5.97 12.29 -9.25
CA LYS A 21 4.70 12.63 -9.89
C LYS A 21 3.53 12.71 -8.92
N ILE A 22 3.61 12.05 -7.77
CA ILE A 22 2.51 11.96 -6.81
C ILE A 22 2.94 12.38 -5.41
N SER A 23 2.03 13.01 -4.71
CA SER A 23 2.21 13.43 -3.32
C SER A 23 0.85 13.39 -2.62
N GLY A 24 0.83 12.89 -1.40
CA GLY A 24 -0.38 12.83 -0.60
C GLY A 24 -0.64 14.14 0.14
N THR A 25 -1.90 14.56 0.20
CA THR A 25 -2.35 15.71 0.96
C THR A 25 -3.37 15.25 2.01
N ALA A 26 -3.80 16.15 2.90
CA ALA A 26 -4.83 15.82 3.91
C ALA A 26 -6.16 15.43 3.25
N GLU A 27 -6.50 16.06 2.12
CA GLU A 27 -7.74 15.80 1.38
C GLU A 27 -7.66 14.54 0.54
N ARG A 28 -6.48 14.24 0.01
CA ARG A 28 -6.23 13.09 -0.85
C ARG A 28 -4.87 12.49 -0.51
N PRO A 29 -4.80 11.77 0.63
CA PRO A 29 -3.54 11.20 1.10
C PRO A 29 -3.04 10.07 0.19
N ARG A 30 -1.78 9.72 0.36
CA ARG A 30 -1.11 8.71 -0.45
C ARG A 30 -1.24 7.33 0.18
N LEU A 31 -1.84 6.39 -0.56
CA LEU A 31 -1.88 4.97 -0.17
C LEU A 31 -0.61 4.30 -0.70
N CYS A 32 0.31 4.01 0.20
CA CYS A 32 1.61 3.39 -0.12
C CYS A 32 1.62 1.92 0.25
N VAL A 33 2.12 1.07 -0.65
CA VAL A 33 2.22 -0.38 -0.45
C VAL A 33 3.67 -0.76 -0.26
N TYR A 34 3.92 -1.64 0.70
CA TYR A 34 5.20 -2.30 0.89
C TYR A 34 4.98 -3.82 0.99
N ARG A 35 5.78 -4.58 0.26
CA ARG A 35 5.72 -6.04 0.32
C ARG A 35 7.10 -6.65 0.56
N SER A 36 7.11 -7.77 1.28
CA SER A 36 8.25 -8.64 1.41
C SER A 36 7.87 -10.05 0.92
N ASN A 37 8.78 -11.01 1.00
CA ASN A 37 8.48 -12.39 0.62
C ASN A 37 7.36 -13.00 1.48
N ALA A 38 7.31 -12.66 2.75
CA ALA A 38 6.39 -13.26 3.71
C ALA A 38 5.16 -12.41 4.03
N ASN A 39 5.20 -11.10 3.82
CA ASN A 39 4.15 -10.19 4.28
C ASN A 39 3.89 -9.05 3.30
N ILE A 40 2.74 -8.39 3.50
CA ILE A 40 2.38 -7.18 2.76
C ILE A 40 1.77 -6.17 3.74
N SER A 41 2.04 -4.89 3.52
CA SER A 41 1.50 -3.81 4.33
C SER A 41 1.11 -2.62 3.48
N ALA A 42 0.24 -1.76 4.04
CA ALA A 42 -0.20 -0.53 3.41
C ALA A 42 -0.27 0.58 4.45
N GLN A 43 0.03 1.80 4.01
CA GLN A 43 -0.07 2.99 4.84
C GLN A 43 -0.75 4.10 4.03
N ILE A 44 -1.58 4.89 4.69
CA ILE A 44 -2.16 6.10 4.11
C ILE A 44 -1.43 7.27 4.78
N ILE A 45 -0.75 8.08 3.98
CA ILE A 45 0.20 9.09 4.44
C ILE A 45 -0.20 10.47 3.92
N ASP A 46 -0.21 11.45 4.83
CA ASP A 46 -0.27 12.86 4.49
C ASP A 46 1.16 13.38 4.37
N ASP A 47 1.63 13.57 3.14
CA ASP A 47 3.00 13.99 2.87
C ASP A 47 3.27 15.47 3.26
N VAL A 48 2.23 16.29 3.31
CA VAL A 48 2.36 17.68 3.73
C VAL A 48 2.64 17.78 5.22
N ALA A 49 1.89 17.04 6.03
CA ALA A 49 2.11 16.97 7.48
C ALA A 49 3.23 16.01 7.88
N GLY A 50 3.62 15.10 6.98
CA GLY A 50 4.65 14.11 7.26
C GLY A 50 4.22 13.02 8.24
N VAL A 51 2.93 12.66 8.26
CA VAL A 51 2.38 11.67 9.20
C VAL A 51 1.64 10.56 8.48
N THR A 52 1.69 9.36 9.07
CA THR A 52 0.88 8.22 8.66
C THR A 52 -0.48 8.29 9.34
N LEU A 53 -1.53 8.40 8.56
CA LEU A 53 -2.89 8.54 9.07
C LEU A 53 -3.51 7.19 9.44
N VAL A 54 -3.28 6.17 8.60
CA VAL A 54 -3.84 4.83 8.74
C VAL A 54 -2.81 3.81 8.28
N SER A 55 -2.78 2.65 8.91
CA SER A 55 -1.93 1.54 8.47
C SER A 55 -2.65 0.20 8.62
N ALA A 56 -2.23 -0.79 7.84
CA ALA A 56 -2.68 -2.18 7.93
C ALA A 56 -1.57 -3.10 7.42
N SER A 57 -1.44 -4.28 8.03
CA SER A 57 -0.38 -5.21 7.68
C SER A 57 -0.75 -6.64 8.03
N THR A 58 -0.19 -7.60 7.30
CA THR A 58 -0.25 -9.03 7.67
C THR A 58 0.58 -9.36 8.92
N LEU A 59 1.43 -8.44 9.38
CA LEU A 59 2.21 -8.59 10.62
C LEU A 59 1.38 -8.32 11.88
N GLU A 60 0.17 -7.80 11.75
CA GLU A 60 -0.70 -7.51 12.89
C GLU A 60 -1.18 -8.80 13.57
N LYS A 61 -1.31 -8.78 14.89
CA LYS A 61 -1.78 -9.93 15.69
C LYS A 61 -3.18 -10.39 15.29
N ALA A 62 -4.03 -9.48 14.83
CA ALA A 62 -5.38 -9.80 14.40
C ALA A 62 -5.43 -10.51 13.04
N PHE A 63 -4.34 -10.51 12.28
CA PHE A 63 -4.29 -11.18 11.00
C PHE A 63 -4.06 -12.69 11.21
N GLU A 64 -4.94 -13.50 10.61
CA GLU A 64 -4.84 -14.96 10.64
C GLU A 64 -4.53 -15.49 9.24
N GLY A 65 -3.68 -16.51 9.18
CA GLY A 65 -3.33 -17.19 7.94
C GLY A 65 -1.97 -16.78 7.37
N ILE A 66 -1.76 -17.12 6.10
CA ILE A 66 -0.51 -16.88 5.40
C ILE A 66 -0.48 -15.45 4.84
N GLY A 67 0.55 -14.67 5.21
CA GLY A 67 0.67 -13.28 4.81
C GLY A 67 1.25 -13.03 3.41
N SER A 68 1.69 -14.09 2.72
CA SER A 68 2.44 -13.98 1.47
C SER A 68 1.60 -14.16 0.20
N ASN A 69 0.30 -14.44 0.30
CA ASN A 69 -0.54 -14.73 -0.85
C ASN A 69 -1.46 -13.56 -1.24
N LYS A 70 -2.14 -13.71 -2.39
CA LYS A 70 -3.06 -12.70 -2.91
C LYS A 70 -4.27 -12.47 -2.01
N ALA A 71 -4.79 -13.53 -1.37
CA ALA A 71 -5.91 -13.43 -0.44
C ALA A 71 -5.57 -12.55 0.75
N ALA A 72 -4.35 -12.69 1.30
CA ALA A 72 -3.85 -11.84 2.38
C ALA A 72 -3.78 -10.37 1.97
N ALA A 73 -3.27 -10.10 0.76
CA ALA A 73 -3.18 -8.75 0.21
C ALA A 73 -4.58 -8.10 0.08
N ARG A 74 -5.57 -8.87 -0.37
CA ARG A 74 -6.93 -8.38 -0.49
C ARG A 74 -7.53 -8.02 0.87
N ILE A 75 -7.27 -8.84 1.89
CA ILE A 75 -7.71 -8.58 3.27
C ILE A 75 -7.08 -7.30 3.80
N VAL A 76 -5.78 -7.10 3.59
CA VAL A 76 -5.08 -5.87 3.98
C VAL A 76 -5.70 -4.65 3.30
N GLY A 77 -6.01 -4.76 2.01
CA GLY A 77 -6.69 -3.69 1.26
C GLY A 77 -8.04 -3.32 1.86
N LYS A 78 -8.87 -4.31 2.16
CA LYS A 78 -10.18 -4.09 2.80
C LYS A 78 -10.02 -3.47 4.19
N THR A 79 -9.07 -3.95 4.97
CA THR A 79 -8.79 -3.45 6.31
C THR A 79 -8.36 -1.98 6.30
N ILE A 80 -7.45 -1.61 5.39
CA ILE A 80 -6.99 -0.22 5.28
C ILE A 80 -8.15 0.70 4.86
N ALA A 81 -9.02 0.23 3.98
CA ALA A 81 -10.20 0.98 3.54
C ALA A 81 -11.19 1.21 4.69
N GLU A 82 -11.45 0.18 5.50
CA GLU A 82 -12.32 0.29 6.67
C GLU A 82 -11.76 1.30 7.69
N ARG A 83 -10.47 1.23 7.95
CA ARG A 83 -9.80 2.16 8.88
C ARG A 83 -9.78 3.59 8.35
N ALA A 84 -9.62 3.75 7.04
CA ALA A 84 -9.69 5.04 6.38
C ALA A 84 -11.10 5.64 6.50
N ALA A 85 -12.13 4.84 6.25
CA ALA A 85 -13.53 5.28 6.39
C ALA A 85 -13.84 5.76 7.81
N ALA A 86 -13.30 5.08 8.83
CA ALA A 86 -13.46 5.48 10.23
C ALA A 86 -12.85 6.85 10.51
N LYS A 87 -11.88 7.30 9.73
CA LYS A 87 -11.25 8.60 9.82
C LYS A 87 -11.77 9.62 8.79
N GLY A 88 -12.81 9.25 8.03
CA GLY A 88 -13.39 10.12 7.03
C GLY A 88 -12.60 10.24 5.74
N ILE A 89 -11.65 9.36 5.50
CA ILE A 89 -10.84 9.33 4.26
C ILE A 89 -11.57 8.50 3.21
N THR A 90 -11.89 9.10 2.07
CA THR A 90 -12.61 8.44 0.97
C THR A 90 -11.82 8.37 -0.32
N GLU A 91 -10.90 9.31 -0.54
CA GLU A 91 -10.08 9.37 -1.75
C GLU A 91 -8.61 9.32 -1.40
N VAL A 92 -7.82 8.60 -2.20
CA VAL A 92 -6.38 8.49 -2.02
C VAL A 92 -5.69 8.53 -3.37
N VAL A 93 -4.39 8.85 -3.35
CA VAL A 93 -3.49 8.68 -4.50
C VAL A 93 -2.77 7.35 -4.29
N PHE A 94 -2.79 6.46 -5.27
CA PHE A 94 -2.18 5.14 -5.14
C PHE A 94 -0.68 5.20 -5.48
N ASP A 95 0.16 4.78 -4.52
CA ASP A 95 1.60 4.63 -4.68
C ASP A 95 1.95 3.14 -4.52
N ARG A 96 2.26 2.49 -5.62
CA ARG A 96 2.60 1.06 -5.63
C ARG A 96 4.01 0.76 -5.07
N GLY A 97 4.73 1.75 -4.55
CA GLY A 97 6.03 1.55 -3.91
C GLY A 97 7.16 1.11 -4.84
N GLY A 98 7.03 1.34 -6.15
CA GLY A 98 7.99 0.88 -7.15
C GLY A 98 7.82 -0.57 -7.56
N TYR A 99 6.82 -1.28 -7.00
CA TYR A 99 6.46 -2.64 -7.41
C TYR A 99 5.62 -2.60 -8.69
N LEU A 100 5.58 -3.71 -9.42
CA LEU A 100 4.68 -3.84 -10.55
C LEU A 100 3.24 -3.94 -10.05
N TYR A 101 2.31 -3.35 -10.78
CA TYR A 101 0.87 -3.46 -10.50
C TYR A 101 0.40 -4.84 -10.95
N HIS A 102 0.72 -5.85 -10.16
CA HIS A 102 0.49 -7.25 -10.47
C HIS A 102 0.45 -8.09 -9.19
N GLY A 103 -0.27 -9.20 -9.21
CA GLY A 103 -0.32 -10.14 -8.11
C GLY A 103 -0.80 -9.50 -6.82
N ARG A 104 -0.01 -9.59 -5.75
CA ARG A 104 -0.37 -9.09 -4.41
C ARG A 104 -0.66 -7.59 -4.37
N VAL A 105 0.10 -6.79 -5.09
CA VAL A 105 -0.10 -5.33 -5.13
C VAL A 105 -1.45 -5.00 -5.78
N SER A 106 -1.78 -5.66 -6.88
CA SER A 106 -3.06 -5.54 -7.57
C SER A 106 -4.23 -5.96 -6.67
N GLU A 107 -4.11 -7.08 -5.96
CA GLU A 107 -5.14 -7.58 -5.05
C GLU A 107 -5.38 -6.64 -3.87
N LEU A 108 -4.32 -6.04 -3.32
CA LEU A 108 -4.44 -5.05 -2.26
C LEU A 108 -5.24 -3.84 -2.76
N ALA A 109 -4.92 -3.33 -3.94
CA ALA A 109 -5.63 -2.21 -4.55
C ALA A 109 -7.12 -2.53 -4.77
N GLU A 110 -7.43 -3.72 -5.29
CA GLU A 110 -8.81 -4.16 -5.48
C GLU A 110 -9.56 -4.29 -4.15
N GLY A 111 -8.92 -4.84 -3.13
CA GLY A 111 -9.50 -4.92 -1.78
C GLY A 111 -9.81 -3.54 -1.20
N ALA A 112 -8.91 -2.58 -1.39
CA ALA A 112 -9.12 -1.21 -0.94
C ALA A 112 -10.29 -0.55 -1.69
N ARG A 113 -10.41 -0.76 -2.99
CA ARG A 113 -11.54 -0.25 -3.79
C ARG A 113 -12.86 -0.89 -3.37
N GLU A 114 -12.90 -2.19 -3.12
CA GLU A 114 -14.08 -2.87 -2.59
C GLU A 114 -14.50 -2.32 -1.23
N GLY A 115 -13.54 -1.93 -0.41
CA GLY A 115 -13.79 -1.32 0.91
C GLY A 115 -14.26 0.13 0.85
N GLY A 116 -14.28 0.74 -0.33
CA GLY A 116 -14.84 2.08 -0.53
C GLY A 116 -13.84 3.18 -0.86
N LEU A 117 -12.54 2.89 -0.91
CA LEU A 117 -11.55 3.90 -1.30
C LEU A 117 -11.62 4.17 -2.81
N LYS A 118 -11.48 5.43 -3.18
CA LYS A 118 -11.49 5.90 -4.57
C LYS A 118 -10.09 6.30 -5.01
N PHE A 119 -9.64 5.68 -6.06
CA PHE A 119 -8.36 6.01 -6.72
C PHE A 119 -8.23 5.37 -8.08
#